data_0e191978aa5e8789a7a3461376d4a4cc
#
_entry.id   0e191978aa5e8789a7a3461376d4a4cc
#
_cell.length_a   1.000
_cell.length_b   1.000
_cell.length_c   1.000
_cell.angle_alpha   90.00
_cell.angle_beta   90.00
_cell.angle_gamma   90.00
#
_symmetry.space_group_name_H-M   'P 1'
#
loop_
_entity.id
_entity.type
_entity.pdbx_description
1 polymer ?
#
loop_
_entity_poly.entity_id
_entity_poly.type
_entity_poly.pdbx_seq_one_letter_code
_entity_poly.pdbx_strand_id
1 'polypeptide(L)'
;MIQEQAVPELAVSREKVSFLIEKAQEFDVKDLPVDEESGSNPTDDAEVDVLQDDSSDSLATEMASFMRALNEDEQIDLVALMWLGRGDGTIEEWEDLRTQAAERRNGYRNPRSETVRYLLGEPLLGDFLAEGLDRFGISWVDEAPTP
;
A
#
# COMPACT_ATOMS: atom_id res chain seq x y z
N MET A 1 4.33 24.11 -25.79
CA MET A 1 4.08 23.66 -25.57
C MET A 1 3.65 22.98 -25.10
N ILE A 2 3.84 22.65 -24.94
CA ILE A 2 3.49 22.00 -24.58
C ILE A 2 3.27 21.50 -23.76
N GLN A 3 3.20 21.26 -23.22
CA GLN A 3 3.07 20.78 -22.42
C GLN A 3 2.56 20.09 -21.90
N GLU A 4 2.49 19.85 -21.76
CA GLU A 4 2.13 19.20 -21.47
C GLU A 4 1.78 18.61 -20.59
N GLN A 5 1.26 18.16 -20.48
CA GLN A 5 0.77 17.64 -19.63
C GLN A 5 1.60 17.02 -18.85
N ALA A 6 1.92 17.52 -17.94
CA ALA A 6 2.82 16.98 -17.18
C ALA A 6 2.19 16.06 -16.21
N VAL A 7 2.79 14.98 -15.95
CA VAL A 7 2.26 14.09 -14.97
C VAL A 7 2.64 14.67 -13.62
N PRO A 8 1.77 14.60 -12.67
CA PRO A 8 2.09 15.13 -11.36
C PRO A 8 3.23 14.37 -10.74
N GLU A 9 3.86 14.94 -9.74
CA GLU A 9 4.93 14.33 -9.09
C GLU A 9 4.54 13.60 -7.86
N LEU A 10 5.10 12.45 -7.59
CA LEU A 10 4.81 11.71 -6.39
C LEU A 10 5.82 12.04 -5.33
N ALA A 11 5.38 12.26 -4.13
CA ALA A 11 6.29 12.50 -3.04
C ALA A 11 6.96 11.20 -2.63
N VAL A 12 6.27 10.07 -2.80
CA VAL A 12 6.86 8.80 -2.42
C VAL A 12 7.51 8.21 -3.65
N SER A 13 8.70 7.72 -3.54
CA SER A 13 9.42 7.25 -4.71
C SER A 13 8.90 5.95 -5.25
N ARG A 14 9.15 5.68 -6.51
CA ARG A 14 8.76 4.45 -7.12
C ARG A 14 9.33 3.27 -6.37
N GLU A 15 10.59 3.38 -5.94
CA GLU A 15 11.23 2.29 -5.25
C GLU A 15 10.52 1.94 -3.95
N LYS A 16 10.05 2.96 -3.24
CA LYS A 16 9.38 2.70 -1.99
C LYS A 16 8.03 2.06 -2.25
N VAL A 17 7.33 2.51 -3.30
CA VAL A 17 6.05 1.93 -3.61
C VAL A 17 6.25 0.48 -4.09
N SER A 18 7.29 0.23 -4.89
CA SER A 18 7.56 -1.10 -5.39
C SER A 18 7.82 -2.07 -4.24
N PHE A 19 8.54 -1.60 -3.23
CA PHE A 19 8.83 -2.43 -2.08
C PHE A 19 7.52 -2.85 -1.43
N LEU A 20 6.60 -1.91 -1.27
CA LEU A 20 5.34 -2.22 -0.64
C LEU A 20 4.48 -3.14 -1.51
N ILE A 21 4.52 -2.97 -2.82
CA ILE A 21 3.77 -3.83 -3.70
C ILE A 21 4.29 -5.27 -3.59
N GLU A 22 5.59 -5.42 -3.56
CA GLU A 22 6.16 -6.73 -3.46
C GLU A 22 5.79 -7.38 -2.16
N LYS A 23 5.88 -6.64 -1.06
CA LYS A 23 5.55 -7.20 0.23
C LYS A 23 4.06 -7.53 0.32
N ALA A 24 3.22 -6.71 -0.28
CA ALA A 24 1.80 -6.96 -0.25
C ALA A 24 1.49 -8.23 -1.02
N GLN A 25 2.18 -8.47 -2.12
CA GLN A 25 1.94 -9.64 -2.89
C GLN A 25 2.41 -10.89 -2.14
N GLU A 26 3.49 -10.79 -1.40
CA GLU A 26 3.96 -11.90 -0.63
C GLU A 26 2.96 -12.19 0.47
N PHE A 27 2.40 -11.16 1.06
CA PHE A 27 1.46 -11.31 2.13
C PHE A 27 0.22 -12.00 1.58
N ASP A 28 -0.26 -11.61 0.42
CA ASP A 28 -1.42 -12.18 -0.17
C ASP A 28 -1.23 -13.67 -0.44
N VAL A 29 -0.09 -14.04 -0.87
CA VAL A 29 0.17 -15.40 -1.14
C VAL A 29 0.15 -16.22 0.13
N LYS A 30 0.75 -15.70 1.18
CA LYS A 30 0.78 -16.42 2.40
C LYS A 30 -0.56 -16.48 3.06
N ASP A 31 -1.43 -15.59 2.73
CA ASP A 31 -2.71 -15.55 3.34
C ASP A 31 -3.72 -16.26 2.48
N LEU A 32 -3.32 -17.23 1.71
CA LEU A 32 -4.23 -17.89 0.90
C LEU A 32 -5.21 -18.74 1.65
N PRO A 33 -6.28 -18.99 1.10
CA PRO A 33 -7.33 -19.67 1.74
C PRO A 33 -7.06 -20.98 2.36
N VAL A 34 -6.04 -21.59 1.99
CA VAL A 34 -5.76 -22.78 2.57
C VAL A 34 -5.85 -22.67 4.02
N ASP A 35 -5.61 -21.58 4.53
CA ASP A 35 -5.67 -21.42 5.89
C ASP A 35 -6.97 -21.61 6.44
N GLU A 36 -7.93 -21.47 5.75
CA GLU A 36 -9.16 -21.62 6.29
C GLU A 36 -9.35 -22.87 6.91
N GLU A 37 -8.85 -23.88 6.44
CA GLU A 37 -9.04 -25.04 7.08
C GLU A 37 -8.51 -25.01 8.37
N SER A 38 -7.44 -24.52 8.55
CA SER A 38 -6.91 -24.54 9.83
C SER A 38 -7.78 -23.81 10.71
N GLY A 39 -8.44 -22.94 10.21
CA GLY A 39 -9.22 -22.14 11.08
C GLY A 39 -10.14 -22.98 11.85
N SER A 40 -10.29 -24.14 11.46
CA SER A 40 -11.24 -24.86 12.17
C SER A 40 -10.76 -25.29 13.49
N ASN A 41 -9.60 -25.07 13.86
CA ASN A 41 -9.17 -25.44 15.10
C ASN A 41 -8.95 -24.40 16.00
N PRO A 42 -9.82 -23.78 16.40
CA PRO A 42 -9.72 -22.65 17.23
C PRO A 42 -9.12 -22.82 18.51
N THR A 43 -9.32 -23.76 19.11
CA THR A 43 -8.88 -23.86 20.39
C THR A 43 -7.51 -23.63 20.64
N ASP A 44 -6.70 -24.31 20.19
CA ASP A 44 -5.40 -24.13 20.58
C ASP A 44 -4.81 -23.07 19.92
N ASP A 45 -5.45 -22.38 19.21
CA ASP A 45 -4.92 -21.37 18.58
C ASP A 45 -4.21 -20.38 19.27
N ALA A 46 -4.58 -20.02 20.33
CA ALA A 46 -3.95 -18.95 21.03
C ALA A 46 -2.49 -19.16 21.00
N GLU A 47 -1.98 -20.13 21.48
CA GLU A 47 -0.65 -20.30 21.51
C GLU A 47 -0.07 -20.62 20.22
N VAL A 48 -0.67 -21.35 19.51
CA VAL A 48 -0.16 -21.67 18.29
C VAL A 48 0.02 -20.46 17.46
N ASP A 49 -0.85 -19.55 17.51
CA ASP A 49 -0.72 -18.33 16.84
C ASP A 49 0.50 -17.65 17.19
N VAL A 50 0.83 -17.57 18.33
CA VAL A 50 1.97 -16.87 18.74
C VAL A 50 3.15 -17.50 18.09
N LEU A 51 3.22 -18.74 18.01
CA LEU A 51 4.30 -19.34 17.45
C LEU A 51 4.34 -19.23 15.98
N GLN A 52 3.30 -19.25 15.38
CA GLN A 52 3.28 -19.13 14.04
C GLN A 52 3.28 -17.88 13.46
N ASP A 53 3.18 -16.94 14.10
CA ASP A 53 3.10 -15.65 13.63
C ASP A 53 4.23 -15.52 12.91
N ASP A 54 4.44 -16.11 12.06
CA ASP A 54 5.53 -16.05 11.45
C ASP A 54 5.45 -15.31 10.22
N SER A 55 5.44 -15.80 9.17
CA SER A 55 5.52 -15.13 7.98
C SER A 55 4.55 -14.06 7.75
N SER A 56 3.29 -14.27 7.86
CA SER A 56 2.34 -13.25 7.61
C SER A 56 2.49 -12.13 8.53
N ASP A 57 2.68 -12.38 9.79
CA ASP A 57 2.84 -11.35 10.76
C ASP A 57 4.10 -10.62 10.52
N SER A 58 5.15 -11.24 10.10
CA SER A 58 6.39 -10.59 9.88
C SER A 58 6.25 -9.67 8.70
N LEU A 59 5.55 -10.07 7.65
CA LEU A 59 5.39 -9.21 6.50
C LEU A 59 4.56 -8.00 6.88
N ALA A 60 3.50 -8.21 7.63
CA ALA A 60 2.66 -7.10 8.04
C ALA A 60 3.46 -6.14 8.90
N THR A 61 4.28 -6.66 9.79
CA THR A 61 5.07 -5.82 10.65
C THR A 61 6.11 -5.06 9.85
N GLU A 62 6.68 -5.72 8.87
CA GLU A 62 7.68 -5.07 8.06
C GLU A 62 7.04 -3.96 7.25
N MET A 63 5.89 -4.19 6.65
CA MET A 63 5.21 -3.17 5.89
C MET A 63 4.79 -2.03 6.79
N ALA A 64 4.29 -2.33 7.98
CA ALA A 64 3.87 -1.30 8.90
C ALA A 64 5.05 -0.42 9.30
N SER A 65 6.19 -1.02 9.58
CA SER A 65 7.34 -0.26 9.99
C SER A 65 7.80 0.63 8.85
N PHE A 66 7.79 0.08 7.65
CA PHE A 66 8.25 0.83 6.50
C PHE A 66 7.33 2.03 6.28
N MET A 67 6.03 1.82 6.33
CA MET A 67 5.10 2.90 6.11
C MET A 67 5.14 3.93 7.22
N ARG A 68 5.38 3.47 8.44
CA ARG A 68 5.44 4.41 9.55
C ARG A 68 6.65 5.29 9.44
N ALA A 69 7.69 4.86 8.78
CA ALA A 69 8.90 5.64 8.65
C ALA A 69 8.78 6.67 7.52
N LEU A 70 7.75 6.60 6.70
CA LEU A 70 7.60 7.57 5.63
C LEU A 70 7.19 8.91 6.22
N ASN A 71 7.50 9.99 5.54
CA ASN A 71 7.12 11.29 6.08
C ASN A 71 5.66 11.57 5.73
N GLU A 72 5.18 12.69 6.17
CA GLU A 72 3.79 13.01 6.00
C GLU A 72 3.37 13.06 4.53
N ASP A 73 4.12 13.73 3.70
CA ASP A 73 3.78 13.84 2.30
C ASP A 73 3.80 12.48 1.62
N GLU A 74 4.73 11.64 2.03
CA GLU A 74 4.82 10.32 1.44
C GLU A 74 3.60 9.50 1.84
N GLN A 75 3.16 9.61 3.08
CA GLN A 75 2.00 8.86 3.51
C GLN A 75 0.75 9.35 2.80
N ILE A 76 0.61 10.65 2.62
CA ILE A 76 -0.53 11.20 1.93
C ILE A 76 -0.56 10.71 0.50
N ASP A 77 0.58 10.75 -0.17
CA ASP A 77 0.61 10.33 -1.56
C ASP A 77 0.36 8.84 -1.69
N LEU A 78 0.76 8.05 -0.71
CA LEU A 78 0.54 6.63 -0.79
C LEU A 78 -0.97 6.34 -0.73
N VAL A 79 -1.71 7.05 0.12
CA VAL A 79 -3.14 6.87 0.20
C VAL A 79 -3.79 7.34 -1.10
N ALA A 80 -3.36 8.49 -1.60
CA ALA A 80 -3.94 9.00 -2.84
C ALA A 80 -3.65 8.07 -4.00
N LEU A 81 -2.46 7.45 -4.00
CA LEU A 81 -2.09 6.53 -5.06
C LEU A 81 -2.98 5.29 -5.00
N MET A 82 -3.25 4.79 -3.81
CA MET A 82 -4.11 3.65 -3.67
C MET A 82 -5.50 3.99 -4.19
N TRP A 83 -5.98 5.18 -3.88
CA TRP A 83 -7.29 5.59 -4.34
C TRP A 83 -7.31 5.74 -5.86
N LEU A 84 -6.24 6.25 -6.44
CA LEU A 84 -6.15 6.41 -7.89
C LEU A 84 -6.22 5.03 -8.53
N GLY A 85 -5.49 4.08 -8.01
CA GLY A 85 -5.51 2.74 -8.56
C GLY A 85 -6.84 2.05 -8.35
N ARG A 86 -7.54 2.44 -7.30
CA ARG A 86 -8.82 1.81 -7.03
C ARG A 86 -9.90 2.42 -7.93
N GLY A 87 -9.61 3.50 -8.60
CA GLY A 87 -10.56 4.11 -9.49
C GLY A 87 -11.38 5.22 -8.89
N ASP A 88 -10.96 5.73 -7.75
CA ASP A 88 -11.71 6.79 -7.10
C ASP A 88 -11.50 8.14 -7.75
N GLY A 89 -10.59 8.25 -8.67
CA GLY A 89 -10.37 9.49 -9.40
C GLY A 89 -9.43 9.23 -10.53
N THR A 90 -9.16 10.25 -11.33
CA THR A 90 -8.28 10.10 -12.48
C THR A 90 -6.98 10.80 -12.18
N ILE A 91 -6.01 10.64 -13.05
CA ILE A 91 -4.71 11.25 -12.84
C ILE A 91 -4.87 12.76 -12.88
N GLU A 92 -5.83 13.28 -13.62
CA GLU A 92 -6.04 14.70 -13.68
C GLU A 92 -6.60 15.20 -12.35
N GLU A 93 -7.17 14.32 -11.56
CA GLU A 93 -7.71 14.71 -10.30
C GLU A 93 -6.75 14.41 -9.16
N TRP A 94 -5.49 14.18 -9.48
CA TRP A 94 -4.51 13.79 -8.48
C TRP A 94 -4.43 14.78 -7.30
N GLU A 95 -4.48 16.08 -7.60
CA GLU A 95 -4.41 17.04 -6.51
C GLU A 95 -5.63 16.97 -5.61
N ASP A 96 -6.76 16.63 -6.16
CA ASP A 96 -7.92 16.49 -5.35
C ASP A 96 -7.79 15.25 -4.49
N LEU A 97 -7.27 14.18 -5.03
CA LEU A 97 -7.10 12.96 -4.26
C LEU A 97 -6.11 13.22 -3.12
N ARG A 98 -5.05 13.95 -3.38
CA ARG A 98 -4.09 14.26 -2.34
C ARG A 98 -4.73 15.11 -1.26
N THR A 99 -5.54 16.07 -1.64
CA THR A 99 -6.18 16.93 -0.67
C THR A 99 -7.12 16.12 0.22
N GLN A 100 -7.86 15.20 -0.38
CA GLN A 100 -8.75 14.39 0.40
C GLN A 100 -7.98 13.45 1.31
N ALA A 101 -6.87 12.92 0.84
CA ALA A 101 -6.06 12.04 1.67
C ALA A 101 -5.46 12.82 2.84
N ALA A 102 -5.06 14.06 2.59
CA ALA A 102 -4.50 14.87 3.64
C ALA A 102 -5.57 15.22 4.68
N GLU A 103 -6.78 15.47 4.23
CA GLU A 103 -7.86 15.79 5.13
C GLU A 103 -8.20 14.58 5.99
N ARG A 104 -8.17 13.40 5.41
CA ARG A 104 -8.46 12.22 6.17
C ARG A 104 -7.39 12.06 7.24
N ARG A 105 -6.14 12.25 6.88
CA ARG A 105 -5.04 12.08 7.80
C ARG A 105 -5.12 13.09 8.92
N ASN A 106 -5.53 14.31 8.62
CA ASN A 106 -5.63 15.33 9.62
C ASN A 106 -6.74 15.06 10.61
N GLY A 107 -7.66 14.22 10.27
CA GLY A 107 -8.73 13.88 11.17
C GLY A 107 -8.36 12.81 12.16
N TYR A 108 -7.18 12.18 11.99
CA TYR A 108 -6.80 11.13 12.87
C TYR A 108 -6.14 11.65 14.12
N ARG A 109 -6.28 10.93 15.23
CA ARG A 109 -5.66 11.32 16.43
C ARG A 109 -4.22 11.00 16.33
N ASN A 110 -3.84 9.86 15.76
CA ASN A 110 -2.46 9.51 15.59
C ASN A 110 -2.26 9.32 14.11
N PRO A 111 -2.07 10.40 13.37
CA PRO A 111 -2.07 10.32 11.91
C PRO A 111 -1.12 9.31 11.31
N ARG A 112 0.08 9.24 11.84
CA ARG A 112 1.06 8.35 11.26
C ARG A 112 0.64 6.90 11.40
N SER A 113 0.22 6.49 12.57
CA SER A 113 -0.18 5.13 12.79
C SER A 113 -1.51 4.77 12.19
N GLU A 114 -2.44 5.70 12.25
CA GLU A 114 -3.75 5.38 11.72
C GLU A 114 -3.75 5.34 10.21
N THR A 115 -2.89 6.10 9.56
CA THR A 115 -2.76 6.03 8.12
C THR A 115 -2.22 4.65 7.74
N VAL A 116 -1.24 4.17 8.50
CA VAL A 116 -0.68 2.87 8.23
C VAL A 116 -1.75 1.80 8.41
N ARG A 117 -2.54 1.92 9.47
CA ARG A 117 -3.58 0.95 9.69
C ARG A 117 -4.60 0.98 8.57
N TYR A 118 -4.93 2.14 8.07
CA TYR A 118 -5.88 2.26 7.00
C TYR A 118 -5.35 1.56 5.77
N LEU A 119 -4.11 1.80 5.43
CA LEU A 119 -3.53 1.20 4.24
C LEU A 119 -3.44 -0.32 4.38
N LEU A 120 -3.01 -0.79 5.53
CA LEU A 120 -2.89 -2.23 5.70
C LEU A 120 -4.23 -2.92 5.73
N GLY A 121 -5.28 -2.18 5.98
CA GLY A 121 -6.61 -2.76 6.00
C GLY A 121 -7.19 -2.98 4.63
N GLU A 122 -6.51 -2.51 3.59
CA GLU A 122 -7.01 -2.66 2.25
C GLU A 122 -6.50 -3.98 1.68
N PRO A 123 -7.35 -4.96 1.45
CA PRO A 123 -6.90 -6.26 1.01
C PRO A 123 -6.21 -6.26 -0.35
N LEU A 124 -6.56 -5.33 -1.21
CA LEU A 124 -5.95 -5.26 -2.50
C LEU A 124 -4.95 -4.14 -2.61
N LEU A 125 -4.33 -3.78 -1.50
CA LEU A 125 -3.41 -2.68 -1.47
C LEU A 125 -2.35 -2.77 -2.56
N GLY A 126 -1.71 -3.90 -2.70
CA GLY A 126 -0.65 -4.04 -3.69
C GLY A 126 -1.15 -3.83 -5.09
N ASP A 127 -2.32 -4.38 -5.40
CA ASP A 127 -2.86 -4.25 -6.73
C ASP A 127 -3.23 -2.80 -7.01
N PHE A 128 -3.79 -2.12 -6.04
CA PHE A 128 -4.20 -0.74 -6.25
C PHE A 128 -2.97 0.18 -6.35
N LEU A 129 -1.93 -0.11 -5.61
CA LEU A 129 -0.73 0.71 -5.72
C LEU A 129 -0.08 0.52 -7.09
N ALA A 130 -0.06 -0.72 -7.57
CA ALA A 130 0.52 -0.99 -8.88
C ALA A 130 -0.29 -0.30 -9.96
N GLU A 131 -1.60 -0.36 -9.83
CA GLU A 131 -2.45 0.27 -10.82
C GLU A 131 -2.30 1.79 -10.74
N GLY A 132 -2.15 2.34 -9.56
CA GLY A 132 -1.92 3.77 -9.40
C GLY A 132 -0.66 4.21 -10.10
N LEU A 133 0.42 3.45 -9.93
CA LEU A 133 1.67 3.79 -10.60
C LEU A 133 1.49 3.72 -12.11
N ASP A 134 0.71 2.75 -12.57
CA ASP A 134 0.49 2.60 -13.98
C ASP A 134 -0.22 3.85 -14.53
N ARG A 135 -1.11 4.46 -13.77
CA ARG A 135 -1.78 5.64 -14.23
C ARG A 135 -0.82 6.81 -14.32
N PHE A 136 0.31 6.74 -13.62
CA PHE A 136 1.33 7.77 -13.72
C PHE A 136 2.29 7.40 -14.83
N GLY A 137 2.12 6.28 -15.48
CA GLY A 137 3.03 5.83 -16.49
C GLY A 137 4.30 5.24 -15.92
N ILE A 138 4.27 4.79 -14.67
CA ILE A 138 5.44 4.26 -14.00
C ILE A 138 5.28 2.77 -13.79
N SER A 139 6.28 2.01 -14.18
CA SER A 139 6.22 0.59 -13.97
C SER A 139 6.77 0.33 -12.58
N TRP A 140 6.09 -0.49 -11.80
CA TRP A 140 6.59 -0.76 -10.47
C TRP A 140 7.67 -1.83 -10.51
N VAL A 141 7.74 -2.55 -11.60
CA VAL A 141 8.74 -3.56 -11.68
C VAL A 141 9.96 -2.94 -12.30
N ASP A 142 11.11 -3.22 -11.72
CA ASP A 142 12.28 -2.62 -12.21
C ASP A 142 12.74 -3.45 -13.33
N GLU A 143 12.25 -3.41 -14.51
CA GLU A 143 12.64 -4.20 -15.46
C GLU A 143 13.71 -3.75 -16.25
N ALA A 144 14.59 -4.47 -16.48
CA ALA A 144 15.68 -4.12 -17.14
C ALA A 144 15.32 -3.80 -18.46
N PRO A 145 15.90 -2.93 -18.98
CA PRO A 145 15.60 -2.46 -20.19
C PRO A 145 16.00 -3.48 -21.10
N THR A 146 15.29 -3.83 -21.87
CA THR A 146 15.63 -4.79 -22.62
C THR A 146 16.40 -4.35 -23.60
N PRO A 147 17.10 -4.94 -24.12
CA PRO A 147 18.03 -4.59 -25.10
C PRO A 147 17.50 -4.19 -26.35
#